data_b6c15877b4eec1341de37c8f72492514
#
_entry.id   b6c15877b4eec1341de37c8f72492514
#
_cell.length_a   1.000
_cell.length_b   1.000
_cell.length_c   1.000
_cell.angle_alpha   90.00
_cell.angle_beta   90.00
_cell.angle_gamma   90.00
#
_symmetry.space_group_name_H-M   'P 1'
#
loop_
_entity.id
_entity.type
_entity.pdbx_description
1 polymer ?
#
loop_
_entity_poly.entity_id
_entity_poly.type
_entity_poly.pdbx_seq_one_letter_code
_entity_poly.pdbx_strand_id
1 'polypeptide(L)'
;ELLGACIAVVAHPDDERYQDLFGKYAITPLYGARVPIVAAEHAEPEKGTGILMVCTFGDAMDVEWWKASGLPVKQLIGRDGKILPATFGETPYESVDVALAQRSHDEIAVQYVSKAKKRIAELLAEDGSLPGWEGAALVGEPKPTEQIVKFFEKGDRPLEFVPTRQWFIR
;
A
#
# COMPACT_ATOMS: atom_id res chain seq x y z
N GLU A 1 5.24 -4.00 0.92
CA GLU A 1 5.38 -3.61 2.32
C GLU A 1 4.39 -2.52 2.71
N LEU A 2 3.97 -1.73 1.75
CA LEU A 2 2.97 -0.67 1.98
C LEU A 2 1.52 -1.10 1.81
N LEU A 3 1.25 -2.38 1.55
CA LEU A 3 -0.10 -2.88 1.32
C LEU A 3 -1.07 -2.56 2.47
N GLY A 4 -0.60 -2.62 3.72
CA GLY A 4 -1.38 -2.21 4.90
C GLY A 4 -1.58 -0.69 5.02
N ALA A 5 -0.80 0.12 4.29
CA ALA A 5 -0.95 1.58 4.21
C ALA A 5 -1.75 2.02 2.98
N CYS A 6 -2.34 1.10 2.23
CA CYS A 6 -3.19 1.42 1.08
C CYS A 6 -4.38 2.28 1.52
N ILE A 7 -4.63 3.37 0.78
CA ILE A 7 -5.73 4.31 1.03
C ILE A 7 -6.68 4.45 -0.14
N ALA A 8 -6.24 4.10 -1.34
CA ALA A 8 -7.06 4.10 -2.54
C ALA A 8 -6.48 3.16 -3.60
N VAL A 9 -7.31 2.80 -4.55
CA VAL A 9 -6.92 2.19 -5.81
C VAL A 9 -7.35 3.14 -6.92
N VAL A 10 -6.44 3.43 -7.85
CA VAL A 10 -6.74 4.37 -8.93
C VAL A 10 -6.48 3.76 -10.30
N ALA A 11 -7.24 4.24 -11.29
CA ALA A 11 -7.05 3.94 -12.70
C ALA A 11 -7.25 5.22 -13.53
N HIS A 12 -6.74 5.25 -14.74
CA HIS A 12 -6.92 6.39 -15.63
C HIS A 12 -8.41 6.56 -15.99
N PRO A 13 -8.95 7.80 -16.02
CA PRO A 13 -10.37 8.02 -16.33
C PRO A 13 -10.80 7.50 -17.70
N ASP A 14 -9.90 7.49 -18.68
CA ASP A 14 -10.17 7.00 -20.03
C ASP A 14 -9.93 5.49 -20.20
N ASP A 15 -9.56 4.78 -19.15
CA ASP A 15 -9.40 3.32 -19.20
C ASP A 15 -10.76 2.64 -19.07
N GLU A 16 -11.34 2.26 -20.21
CA GLU A 16 -12.67 1.65 -20.28
C GLU A 16 -12.81 0.37 -19.44
N ARG A 17 -11.70 -0.32 -19.15
CA ARG A 17 -11.72 -1.55 -18.33
C ARG A 17 -12.19 -1.31 -16.91
N TYR A 18 -12.04 -0.09 -16.38
CA TYR A 18 -12.25 0.23 -14.97
C TYR A 18 -13.29 1.32 -14.72
N GLN A 19 -13.85 1.95 -15.77
CA GLN A 19 -14.82 3.05 -15.64
C GLN A 19 -16.02 2.66 -14.76
N ASP A 20 -16.54 1.45 -14.93
CA ASP A 20 -17.67 0.94 -14.15
C ASP A 20 -17.34 0.71 -12.64
N LEU A 21 -16.07 0.75 -12.28
CA LEU A 21 -15.62 0.55 -10.89
C LEU A 21 -15.44 1.87 -10.13
N PHE A 22 -15.35 3.01 -10.80
CA PHE A 22 -15.19 4.29 -10.13
C PHE A 22 -16.36 4.57 -9.17
N GLY A 23 -16.03 5.07 -7.97
CA GLY A 23 -16.97 5.28 -6.89
C GLY A 23 -17.35 4.03 -6.10
N LYS A 24 -16.88 2.86 -6.50
CA LYS A 24 -16.96 1.62 -5.71
C LYS A 24 -15.77 1.47 -4.78
N TYR A 25 -15.71 0.34 -4.09
CA TYR A 25 -14.62 0.03 -3.14
C TYR A 25 -13.94 -1.28 -3.50
N ALA A 26 -12.64 -1.32 -3.28
CA ALA A 26 -11.84 -2.54 -3.30
C ALA A 26 -11.54 -2.99 -1.85
N ILE A 27 -11.33 -4.29 -1.68
CA ILE A 27 -10.83 -4.88 -0.43
C ILE A 27 -9.38 -5.30 -0.67
N THR A 28 -8.48 -4.80 0.16
CA THR A 28 -7.06 -5.13 0.02
C THR A 28 -6.76 -6.54 0.54
N PRO A 29 -5.91 -7.31 -0.14
CA PRO A 29 -5.45 -8.59 0.37
C PRO A 29 -4.64 -8.41 1.66
N LEU A 30 -4.56 -9.44 2.48
CA LEU A 30 -3.92 -9.54 3.80
C LEU A 30 -4.51 -8.60 4.86
N TYR A 31 -4.85 -7.37 4.49
CA TYR A 31 -5.26 -6.34 5.45
C TYR A 31 -6.76 -6.04 5.44
N GLY A 32 -7.50 -6.52 4.47
CA GLY A 32 -8.96 -6.33 4.43
C GLY A 32 -9.40 -4.86 4.49
N ALA A 33 -8.53 -3.93 4.11
CA ALA A 33 -8.89 -2.52 4.09
C ALA A 33 -9.86 -2.23 2.95
N ARG A 34 -10.97 -1.57 3.26
CA ARG A 34 -11.93 -1.11 2.28
C ARG A 34 -11.49 0.25 1.75
N VAL A 35 -11.00 0.29 0.52
CA VAL A 35 -10.43 1.50 -0.10
C VAL A 35 -11.25 1.92 -1.32
N PRO A 36 -11.43 3.23 -1.58
CA PRO A 36 -12.16 3.71 -2.74
C PRO A 36 -11.40 3.41 -4.04
N ILE A 37 -12.17 3.19 -5.11
CA ILE A 37 -11.65 3.12 -6.48
C ILE A 37 -11.93 4.47 -7.14
N VAL A 38 -10.88 5.18 -7.53
CA VAL A 38 -10.95 6.59 -7.98
C VAL A 38 -10.27 6.76 -9.33
N ALA A 39 -10.83 7.65 -10.16
CA ALA A 39 -10.17 8.06 -11.39
C ALA A 39 -8.97 8.99 -11.08
N ALA A 40 -7.83 8.75 -11.73
CA ALA A 40 -6.65 9.59 -11.57
C ALA A 40 -5.82 9.62 -12.86
N GLU A 41 -5.56 10.82 -13.38
CA GLU A 41 -4.85 11.03 -14.65
C GLU A 41 -3.39 10.57 -14.64
N HIS A 42 -2.79 10.43 -13.45
CA HIS A 42 -1.42 9.93 -13.32
C HIS A 42 -1.30 8.40 -13.37
N ALA A 43 -2.42 7.66 -13.37
CA ALA A 43 -2.40 6.24 -13.62
C ALA A 43 -2.14 5.96 -15.10
N GLU A 44 -1.17 5.10 -15.40
CA GLU A 44 -0.76 4.77 -16.76
C GLU A 44 -1.45 3.48 -17.23
N PRO A 45 -2.43 3.54 -18.17
CA PRO A 45 -3.20 2.35 -18.61
C PRO A 45 -2.34 1.21 -19.15
N GLU A 46 -1.21 1.56 -19.78
CA GLU A 46 -0.28 0.60 -20.42
C GLU A 46 0.72 -0.01 -19.43
N LYS A 47 0.77 0.48 -18.18
CA LYS A 47 1.72 0.00 -17.18
C LYS A 47 1.12 -1.11 -16.33
N GLY A 48 1.60 -2.32 -16.50
CA GLY A 48 1.09 -3.48 -15.80
C GLY A 48 -0.38 -3.75 -16.08
N THR A 49 -1.22 -3.65 -15.07
CA THR A 49 -2.68 -3.80 -15.21
C THR A 49 -3.41 -2.49 -15.50
N GLY A 50 -2.72 -1.34 -15.47
CA GLY A 50 -3.35 -0.02 -15.51
C GLY A 50 -3.93 0.44 -14.17
N ILE A 51 -3.88 -0.41 -13.14
CA ILE A 51 -4.31 -0.07 -11.78
C ILE A 51 -3.09 0.28 -10.94
N LEU A 52 -3.17 1.38 -10.20
CA LEU A 52 -2.18 1.82 -9.24
C LEU A 52 -2.76 1.80 -7.82
N MET A 53 -2.03 1.20 -6.90
CA MET A 53 -2.32 1.26 -5.48
C MET A 53 -1.67 2.51 -4.87
N VAL A 54 -2.46 3.38 -4.27
CA VAL A 54 -1.99 4.59 -3.59
C VAL A 54 -1.81 4.30 -2.10
N CYS A 55 -0.61 4.57 -1.60
CA CYS A 55 -0.25 4.36 -0.20
C CYS A 55 0.25 5.65 0.44
N THR A 56 0.21 5.77 1.76
CA THR A 56 0.76 6.90 2.48
C THR A 56 2.07 6.53 3.19
N PHE A 57 3.27 6.78 2.62
CA PHE A 57 3.50 7.32 1.27
C PHE A 57 4.51 6.43 0.57
N GLY A 58 4.23 6.04 -0.70
CA GLY A 58 5.18 5.26 -1.48
C GLY A 58 6.18 6.15 -2.23
N ASP A 59 5.71 7.29 -2.75
CA ASP A 59 6.52 8.24 -3.49
C ASP A 59 5.99 9.68 -3.39
N ALA A 60 6.58 10.60 -4.17
CA ALA A 60 6.19 12.00 -4.18
C ALA A 60 4.79 12.24 -4.80
N MET A 61 4.39 11.43 -5.77
CA MET A 61 3.07 11.53 -6.41
C MET A 61 1.97 11.16 -5.43
N ASP A 62 2.19 10.13 -4.61
CA ASP A 62 1.28 9.75 -3.53
C ASP A 62 1.03 10.92 -2.56
N VAL A 63 2.07 11.69 -2.23
CA VAL A 63 1.96 12.86 -1.34
C VAL A 63 1.10 13.96 -1.96
N GLU A 64 1.33 14.30 -3.23
CA GLU A 64 0.56 15.34 -3.91
C GLU A 64 -0.91 14.93 -4.07
N TRP A 65 -1.15 13.69 -4.46
CA TRP A 65 -2.50 13.16 -4.62
C TRP A 65 -3.24 13.11 -3.26
N TRP A 66 -2.56 12.67 -2.21
CA TRP A 66 -3.11 12.63 -0.86
C TRP A 66 -3.53 14.02 -0.35
N LYS A 67 -2.71 15.06 -0.58
CA LYS A 67 -3.07 16.43 -0.21
C LYS A 67 -4.39 16.89 -0.85
N ALA A 68 -4.66 16.46 -2.07
CA ALA A 68 -5.88 16.81 -2.80
C ALA A 68 -7.09 15.97 -2.38
N SER A 69 -6.88 14.73 -1.91
CA SER A 69 -7.95 13.76 -1.67
C SER A 69 -8.58 13.80 -0.27
N GLY A 70 -7.88 14.38 0.73
CA GLY A 70 -8.35 14.43 2.12
C GLY A 70 -8.43 13.06 2.83
N LEU A 71 -7.78 12.04 2.29
CA LEU A 71 -7.76 10.68 2.86
C LEU A 71 -6.85 10.58 4.09
N PRO A 72 -7.06 9.60 4.98
CA PRO A 72 -6.25 9.44 6.19
C PRO A 72 -4.80 9.07 5.88
N VAL A 73 -3.89 9.41 6.79
CA VAL A 73 -2.50 8.94 6.75
C VAL A 73 -2.40 7.61 7.51
N LYS A 74 -1.84 6.60 6.85
CA LYS A 74 -1.50 5.31 7.46
C LYS A 74 0.02 5.16 7.44
N GLN A 75 0.68 5.30 8.56
CA GLN A 75 2.14 5.19 8.63
C GLN A 75 2.56 3.80 9.11
N LEU A 76 3.19 3.02 8.24
CA LEU A 76 3.71 1.69 8.57
C LEU A 76 5.24 1.56 8.49
N ILE A 77 5.94 2.58 7.99
CA ILE A 77 7.42 2.58 7.94
C ILE A 77 7.94 3.61 8.94
N GLY A 78 8.83 3.17 9.81
CA GLY A 78 9.51 3.99 10.78
C GLY A 78 10.77 4.68 10.21
N ARG A 79 11.30 5.65 10.94
CA ARG A 79 12.52 6.39 10.55
C ARG A 79 13.76 5.51 10.44
N ASP A 80 13.74 4.35 11.06
CA ASP A 80 14.82 3.35 11.02
C ASP A 80 14.69 2.37 9.84
N GLY A 81 13.69 2.56 8.97
CA GLY A 81 13.39 1.70 7.83
C GLY A 81 12.80 0.34 8.21
N LYS A 82 12.19 0.26 9.40
CA LYS A 82 11.47 -0.93 9.84
C LYS A 82 9.97 -0.71 9.78
N ILE A 83 9.23 -1.81 9.66
CA ILE A 83 7.78 -1.80 9.78
C ILE A 83 7.39 -1.51 11.23
N LEU A 84 6.56 -0.50 11.42
CA LEU A 84 6.04 -0.13 12.73
C LEU A 84 5.00 -1.15 13.19
N PRO A 85 4.93 -1.50 14.48
CA PRO A 85 3.77 -2.17 15.04
C PRO A 85 2.51 -1.34 14.83
N ALA A 86 1.40 -2.01 14.46
CA ALA A 86 0.10 -1.37 14.31
C ALA A 86 -1.00 -2.31 14.81
N THR A 87 -2.10 -1.73 15.29
CA THR A 87 -3.29 -2.46 15.69
C THR A 87 -4.36 -2.24 14.63
N PHE A 88 -4.88 -3.33 14.09
CA PHE A 88 -5.93 -3.31 13.07
C PHE A 88 -7.31 -3.42 13.71
N GLY A 89 -8.33 -2.90 13.01
CA GLY A 89 -9.72 -2.86 13.45
C GLY A 89 -10.21 -1.48 13.89
N GLU A 90 -9.31 -0.52 14.07
CA GLU A 90 -9.63 0.86 14.44
C GLU A 90 -8.99 1.85 13.47
N THR A 91 -9.51 3.09 13.44
CA THR A 91 -8.97 4.19 12.63
C THR A 91 -7.51 4.47 12.97
N PRO A 92 -6.62 4.58 11.97
CA PRO A 92 -6.87 4.55 10.52
C PRO A 92 -6.72 3.16 9.86
N TYR A 93 -6.64 2.08 10.63
CA TYR A 93 -6.37 0.71 10.16
C TYR A 93 -7.61 -0.18 10.21
N GLU A 94 -8.76 0.34 9.75
CA GLU A 94 -10.01 -0.42 9.64
C GLU A 94 -9.83 -1.61 8.68
N SER A 95 -10.46 -2.74 9.03
CA SER A 95 -10.40 -3.97 8.27
C SER A 95 -11.73 -4.71 8.30
N VAL A 96 -12.11 -5.35 7.20
CA VAL A 96 -13.25 -6.27 7.14
C VAL A 96 -12.91 -7.65 7.72
N ASP A 97 -11.61 -7.95 7.88
CA ASP A 97 -11.08 -9.15 8.55
C ASP A 97 -9.89 -8.76 9.46
N VAL A 98 -10.22 -8.34 10.67
CA VAL A 98 -9.24 -7.87 11.66
C VAL A 98 -8.25 -8.96 12.05
N ALA A 99 -8.71 -10.22 12.12
CA ALA A 99 -7.85 -11.33 12.52
C ALA A 99 -6.79 -11.63 11.45
N LEU A 100 -7.18 -11.63 10.17
CA LEU A 100 -6.24 -11.76 9.06
C LEU A 100 -5.27 -10.58 9.01
N ALA A 101 -5.78 -9.35 9.14
CA ALA A 101 -4.98 -8.14 9.08
C ALA A 101 -3.90 -8.10 10.18
N GLN A 102 -4.29 -8.36 11.42
CA GLN A 102 -3.38 -8.36 12.56
C GLN A 102 -2.32 -9.46 12.42
N ARG A 103 -2.73 -10.71 12.12
CA ARG A 103 -1.81 -11.83 11.94
C ARG A 103 -0.80 -11.54 10.81
N SER A 104 -1.27 -11.03 9.66
CA SER A 104 -0.40 -10.70 8.53
C SER A 104 0.59 -9.59 8.88
N HIS A 105 0.16 -8.60 9.67
CA HIS A 105 1.04 -7.52 10.11
C HIS A 105 2.07 -7.97 11.14
N ASP A 106 1.69 -8.80 12.08
CA ASP A 106 2.59 -9.33 13.13
C ASP A 106 3.76 -10.12 12.53
N GLU A 107 3.55 -10.76 11.38
CA GLU A 107 4.59 -11.48 10.63
C GLU A 107 5.71 -10.56 10.09
N ILE A 108 5.43 -9.28 9.92
CA ILE A 108 6.39 -8.32 9.34
C ILE A 108 6.75 -7.19 10.29
N ALA A 109 6.04 -7.00 11.38
CA ALA A 109 6.31 -5.95 12.37
C ALA A 109 7.77 -6.01 12.85
N VAL A 110 8.37 -4.83 13.08
CA VAL A 110 9.76 -4.59 13.45
C VAL A 110 10.84 -5.14 12.50
N GLN A 111 10.44 -5.68 11.35
CA GLN A 111 11.38 -6.12 10.31
C GLN A 111 11.76 -4.95 9.39
N TYR A 112 12.96 -5.01 8.81
CA TYR A 112 13.33 -4.08 7.73
C TYR A 112 12.45 -4.29 6.50
N VAL A 113 12.17 -3.19 5.78
CA VAL A 113 11.33 -3.17 4.56
C VAL A 113 11.72 -4.26 3.57
N SER A 114 13.01 -4.47 3.31
CA SER A 114 13.48 -5.50 2.38
C SER A 114 13.09 -6.93 2.76
N LYS A 115 13.07 -7.23 4.07
CA LYS A 115 12.65 -8.53 4.59
C LYS A 115 11.12 -8.65 4.58
N ALA A 116 10.43 -7.59 4.98
CA ALA A 116 8.97 -7.53 4.97
C ALA A 116 8.40 -7.74 3.56
N LYS A 117 9.02 -7.17 2.51
CA LYS A 117 8.63 -7.41 1.10
C LYS A 117 8.56 -8.88 0.75
N LYS A 118 9.59 -9.64 1.10
CA LYS A 118 9.64 -11.09 0.82
C LYS A 118 8.53 -11.82 1.56
N ARG A 119 8.38 -11.52 2.86
CA ARG A 119 7.34 -12.19 3.67
C ARG A 119 5.92 -11.87 3.18
N ILE A 120 5.64 -10.63 2.77
CA ILE A 120 4.34 -10.27 2.18
C ILE A 120 4.08 -11.04 0.88
N ALA A 121 5.08 -11.21 0.02
CA ALA A 121 4.90 -12.02 -1.20
C ALA A 121 4.55 -13.48 -0.89
N GLU A 122 5.18 -14.07 0.14
CA GLU A 122 4.85 -15.42 0.63
C GLU A 122 3.42 -15.48 1.18
N LEU A 123 3.03 -14.53 2.04
CA LEU A 123 1.68 -14.46 2.61
C LEU A 123 0.60 -14.28 1.52
N LEU A 124 0.86 -13.51 0.47
CA LEU A 124 -0.07 -13.33 -0.64
C LEU A 124 -0.25 -14.60 -1.47
N ALA A 125 0.72 -15.51 -1.45
CA ALA A 125 0.66 -16.80 -2.11
C ALA A 125 -0.06 -17.89 -1.28
N GLU A 126 -0.35 -17.61 0.00
CA GLU A 126 -1.12 -18.52 0.86
C GLU A 126 -2.63 -18.41 0.54
N ASP A 127 -3.34 -19.53 0.62
CA ASP A 127 -4.79 -19.57 0.50
C ASP A 127 -5.45 -18.77 1.63
N GLY A 128 -6.56 -18.09 1.33
CA GLY A 128 -7.25 -17.23 2.29
C GLY A 128 -6.55 -15.89 2.55
N SER A 129 -5.57 -15.52 1.73
CA SER A 129 -4.87 -14.22 1.83
C SER A 129 -5.73 -13.02 1.39
N LEU A 130 -6.89 -13.25 0.78
CA LEU A 130 -7.88 -12.23 0.43
C LEU A 130 -9.18 -12.49 1.18
N PRO A 131 -9.70 -11.53 1.98
CA PRO A 131 -10.96 -11.69 2.70
C PRO A 131 -12.12 -12.08 1.79
N GLY A 132 -12.84 -13.14 2.15
CA GLY A 132 -13.96 -13.65 1.36
C GLY A 132 -13.58 -14.47 0.13
N TRP A 133 -12.30 -14.82 -0.04
CA TRP A 133 -11.80 -15.64 -1.12
C TRP A 133 -10.98 -16.83 -0.55
N GLU A 134 -11.25 -18.04 -1.03
CA GLU A 134 -10.59 -19.26 -0.52
C GLU A 134 -9.17 -19.46 -1.10
N GLY A 135 -8.90 -18.93 -2.30
CA GLY A 135 -7.60 -19.04 -2.96
C GLY A 135 -6.59 -17.96 -2.53
N ALA A 136 -5.40 -18.04 -3.10
CA ALA A 136 -4.34 -17.06 -2.91
C ALA A 136 -4.65 -15.73 -3.63
N ALA A 137 -4.26 -14.61 -3.02
CA ALA A 137 -4.39 -13.30 -3.66
C ALA A 137 -3.33 -13.06 -4.74
N LEU A 138 -2.17 -13.72 -4.63
CA LEU A 138 -1.11 -13.63 -5.64
C LEU A 138 -1.44 -14.52 -6.84
N VAL A 139 -1.54 -13.92 -8.01
CA VAL A 139 -1.74 -14.62 -9.29
C VAL A 139 -0.43 -14.65 -10.06
N GLY A 140 0.13 -15.85 -10.27
CA GLY A 140 1.40 -16.05 -10.95
C GLY A 140 2.63 -15.75 -10.10
N GLU A 141 3.78 -15.66 -10.75
CA GLU A 141 5.06 -15.44 -10.06
C GLU A 141 5.39 -13.95 -9.94
N PRO A 142 6.01 -13.52 -8.82
CA PRO A 142 6.53 -12.16 -8.69
C PRO A 142 7.55 -11.86 -9.78
N LYS A 143 7.36 -10.75 -10.50
CA LYS A 143 8.28 -10.30 -11.55
C LYS A 143 9.17 -9.19 -11.01
N PRO A 144 10.49 -9.23 -11.29
CA PRO A 144 11.37 -8.12 -10.95
C PRO A 144 10.93 -6.87 -11.73
N THR A 145 10.90 -5.74 -11.05
CA THR A 145 10.63 -4.43 -11.66
C THR A 145 11.76 -3.48 -11.32
N GLU A 146 12.06 -2.59 -12.24
CA GLU A 146 13.03 -1.51 -12.03
C GLU A 146 12.29 -0.23 -11.68
N GLN A 147 12.72 0.44 -10.63
CA GLN A 147 12.21 1.74 -10.23
C GLN A 147 13.37 2.65 -9.87
N ILE A 148 13.31 3.90 -10.34
CA ILE A 148 14.28 4.92 -9.97
C ILE A 148 13.98 5.37 -8.55
N VAL A 149 14.91 5.10 -7.63
CA VAL A 149 14.81 5.51 -6.23
C VAL A 149 16.00 6.39 -5.84
N LYS A 150 15.81 7.30 -4.91
CA LYS A 150 16.90 8.09 -4.32
C LYS A 150 17.58 7.25 -3.25
N PHE A 151 18.91 7.30 -3.24
CA PHE A 151 19.73 6.64 -2.23
C PHE A 151 20.31 7.64 -1.24
N PHE A 152 20.62 7.16 -0.05
CA PHE A 152 21.37 7.93 0.93
C PHE A 152 22.80 8.16 0.44
N GLU A 153 23.30 9.40 0.54
CA GLU A 153 24.60 9.82 -0.02
C GLU A 153 25.81 9.01 0.47
N LYS A 154 25.73 8.44 1.66
CA LYS A 154 26.81 7.69 2.32
C LYS A 154 26.52 6.19 2.43
N GLY A 155 25.72 5.62 1.55
CA GLY A 155 25.42 4.19 1.60
C GLY A 155 24.45 3.74 0.50
N ASP A 156 24.31 2.42 0.36
CA ASP A 156 23.51 1.77 -0.69
C ASP A 156 22.06 1.51 -0.23
N ARG A 157 21.52 2.34 0.67
CA ARG A 157 20.16 2.18 1.14
C ARG A 157 19.21 3.14 0.42
N PRO A 158 18.12 2.64 -0.17
CA PRO A 158 17.09 3.51 -0.74
C PRO A 158 16.44 4.35 0.35
N LEU A 159 16.05 5.58 -0.01
CA LEU A 159 15.30 6.46 0.88
C LEU A 159 13.83 6.08 0.87
N GLU A 160 13.21 6.10 2.05
CA GLU A 160 11.78 5.90 2.25
C GLU A 160 11.09 7.24 2.57
N PHE A 161 9.83 7.38 2.17
CA PHE A 161 9.00 8.51 2.56
C PHE A 161 8.39 8.24 3.95
N VAL A 162 8.74 9.07 4.92
CA VAL A 162 8.28 8.91 6.30
C VAL A 162 7.62 10.19 6.80
N PRO A 163 6.32 10.18 7.15
CA PRO A 163 5.66 11.31 7.77
C PRO A 163 6.29 11.66 9.11
N THR A 164 6.51 12.95 9.36
CA THR A 164 7.02 13.43 10.64
C THR A 164 6.23 14.64 11.11
N ARG A 165 6.00 14.74 12.43
CA ARG A 165 5.42 15.94 13.02
C ARG A 165 6.51 17.00 13.15
N GLN A 166 6.21 18.22 12.72
CA GLN A 166 7.09 19.37 12.84
C GLN A 166 6.31 20.57 13.38
N TRP A 167 7.01 21.45 14.09
CA TRP A 167 6.48 22.72 14.55
C TRP A 167 6.78 23.79 13.51
N PHE A 168 5.78 24.57 13.17
CA PHE A 168 5.93 25.76 12.32
C PHE A 168 5.54 26.98 13.12
N ILE A 169 6.38 28.00 13.14
CA ILE A 169 6.07 29.33 13.68
C ILE A 169 5.43 30.10 12.53
N ARG A 170 4.23 30.63 12.77
CA ARG A 170 3.52 31.49 11.82
C ARG A 170 3.76 32.95 12.21
#